data_e62e01f121fdaf5237d7c66de3002835
#
_entry.id   e62e01f121fdaf5237d7c66de3002835
#
_cell.length_a   1.000
_cell.length_b   1.000
_cell.length_c   1.000
_cell.angle_alpha   90.00
_cell.angle_beta   90.00
_cell.angle_gamma   90.00
#
_symmetry.space_group_name_H-M   'P 1'
#
loop_
_entity.id
_entity.type
_entity.pdbx_description
1 polymer ?
#
loop_
_entity_poly.entity_id
_entity_poly.type
_entity_poly.pdbx_seq_one_letter_code
_entity_poly.pdbx_strand_id
1 'polypeptide(L)'
;MRSTFKVLFYTKNQSVKNGKAPIMGRITVNGTQAGFSSKRTVSLSLWDVKANRAKGKSEEARTLNQELDNIKAQITKHYQYICDHDSFVTAKKVYNRYAGFAEECHTLMVLFREQIESYKEKIGKGKAESTYRGLVADYKSLLLFMKTKKNIEDIAIDELEKSFIEDYYTWMLGTAGNANATAFNRVNTLKWLMYIAQEKGWLRVHPFTSFECKPEYKKRSFLTEEELQRIIHVDLKYKRQRTMRDMFLFMCFTGLAYADLKAITYDNIHTDSEGGTWLMGNRIKTGVAYVVKLLPIAIELIEKYRGVDEKKDSPDCVFPVGEYNTMFLSLRII
;
A
#
# COMPACT_ATOMS: atom_id res chain seq x y z
N MET A 1 -13.78 -5.65 18.52
CA MET A 1 -15.08 -5.63 17.77
C MET A 1 -15.76 -6.98 17.90
N ARG A 2 -17.09 -7.05 18.10
CA ARG A 2 -17.78 -8.33 18.01
C ARG A 2 -17.80 -8.79 16.57
N SER A 3 -17.20 -9.96 16.30
CA SER A 3 -17.25 -10.62 15.00
C SER A 3 -18.69 -10.96 14.63
N THR A 4 -19.13 -10.57 13.44
CA THR A 4 -20.47 -10.93 12.93
C THR A 4 -20.37 -12.25 12.20
N PHE A 5 -21.07 -13.28 12.71
CA PHE A 5 -21.18 -14.58 12.09
C PHE A 5 -22.63 -14.97 11.86
N LYS A 6 -22.98 -15.40 10.65
CA LYS A 6 -24.34 -15.84 10.30
C LYS A 6 -24.31 -16.93 9.25
N VAL A 7 -25.12 -17.96 9.43
CA VAL A 7 -25.40 -19.01 8.42
C VAL A 7 -26.88 -18.94 8.06
N LEU A 8 -27.18 -18.79 6.79
CA LEU A 8 -28.54 -18.74 6.24
C LEU A 8 -28.74 -19.82 5.20
N PHE A 9 -29.96 -20.38 5.12
CA PHE A 9 -30.37 -21.27 4.05
C PHE A 9 -31.44 -20.60 3.19
N TYR A 10 -31.45 -20.90 1.88
CA TYR A 10 -32.42 -20.38 0.92
C TYR A 10 -32.59 -21.32 -0.25
N THR A 11 -33.73 -21.27 -0.94
CA THR A 11 -34.00 -22.08 -2.12
C THR A 11 -33.54 -21.40 -3.39
N LYS A 12 -32.94 -22.16 -4.32
CA LYS A 12 -32.57 -21.68 -5.66
C LYS A 12 -33.71 -21.99 -6.64
N ASN A 13 -34.67 -21.07 -6.75
CA ASN A 13 -35.89 -21.27 -7.51
C ASN A 13 -35.69 -21.46 -9.03
N GLN A 14 -34.56 -20.97 -9.59
CA GLN A 14 -34.20 -21.16 -11.00
C GLN A 14 -33.77 -22.60 -11.36
N SER A 15 -33.56 -23.46 -10.36
CA SER A 15 -33.04 -24.83 -10.54
C SER A 15 -34.01 -25.88 -10.02
N VAL A 16 -35.31 -25.66 -10.12
CA VAL A 16 -36.34 -26.62 -9.69
C VAL A 16 -36.35 -27.82 -10.63
N LYS A 17 -36.25 -29.04 -10.08
CA LYS A 17 -36.40 -30.33 -10.78
C LYS A 17 -37.44 -31.14 -10.07
N ASN A 18 -38.38 -31.73 -10.80
CA ASN A 18 -39.45 -32.59 -10.24
C ASN A 18 -40.20 -31.93 -9.06
N GLY A 19 -40.52 -30.63 -9.15
CA GLY A 19 -41.25 -29.91 -8.11
C GLY A 19 -40.43 -29.60 -6.84
N LYS A 20 -39.14 -29.97 -6.78
CA LYS A 20 -38.25 -29.67 -5.66
C LYS A 20 -37.14 -28.69 -6.04
N ALA A 21 -36.90 -27.70 -5.19
CA ALA A 21 -35.83 -26.73 -5.30
C ALA A 21 -34.61 -27.13 -4.48
N PRO A 22 -33.38 -26.98 -4.95
CA PRO A 22 -32.18 -27.18 -4.14
C PRO A 22 -32.06 -26.09 -3.07
N ILE A 23 -31.65 -26.53 -1.87
CA ILE A 23 -31.36 -25.64 -0.74
C ILE A 23 -29.89 -25.26 -0.79
N MET A 24 -29.63 -23.95 -0.87
CA MET A 24 -28.30 -23.35 -0.78
C MET A 24 -28.09 -22.79 0.62
N GLY A 25 -26.85 -22.77 1.06
CA GLY A 25 -26.43 -22.10 2.28
C GLY A 25 -25.54 -20.90 1.97
N ARG A 26 -25.54 -19.92 2.86
CA ARG A 26 -24.64 -18.76 2.82
C ARG A 26 -24.06 -18.52 4.19
N ILE A 27 -22.74 -18.52 4.26
CA ILE A 27 -21.97 -18.14 5.43
C ILE A 27 -21.61 -16.66 5.27
N THR A 28 -21.82 -15.87 6.32
CA THR A 28 -21.41 -14.46 6.38
C THR A 28 -20.52 -14.27 7.60
N VAL A 29 -19.34 -13.70 7.41
CA VAL A 29 -18.38 -13.38 8.49
C VAL A 29 -17.79 -12.01 8.22
N ASN A 30 -17.97 -11.07 9.15
CA ASN A 30 -17.36 -9.73 9.06
C ASN A 30 -17.54 -9.05 7.69
N GLY A 31 -18.72 -9.16 7.08
CA GLY A 31 -19.03 -8.60 5.76
C GLY A 31 -18.63 -9.48 4.56
N THR A 32 -17.75 -10.46 4.72
CA THR A 32 -17.46 -11.45 3.66
C THR A 32 -18.54 -12.52 3.58
N GLN A 33 -18.77 -13.08 2.38
CA GLN A 33 -19.80 -14.09 2.13
C GLN A 33 -19.25 -15.28 1.35
N ALA A 34 -19.70 -16.50 1.68
CA ALA A 34 -19.42 -17.71 0.94
C ALA A 34 -20.72 -18.52 0.77
N GLY A 35 -21.08 -18.84 -0.48
CA GLY A 35 -22.23 -19.68 -0.83
C GLY A 35 -21.82 -21.14 -0.93
N PHE A 36 -22.71 -22.06 -0.51
CA PHE A 36 -22.50 -23.49 -0.64
C PHE A 36 -23.81 -24.22 -0.89
N SER A 37 -23.71 -25.46 -1.43
CA SER A 37 -24.86 -26.34 -1.57
C SER A 37 -25.04 -27.17 -0.31
N SER A 38 -26.26 -27.20 0.26
CA SER A 38 -26.57 -28.11 1.36
C SER A 38 -26.71 -29.56 0.91
N LYS A 39 -26.71 -29.81 -0.41
CA LYS A 39 -27.03 -31.14 -1.02
C LYS A 39 -28.43 -31.65 -0.64
N ARG A 40 -29.34 -30.77 -0.25
CA ARG A 40 -30.73 -31.05 0.09
C ARG A 40 -31.66 -30.30 -0.87
N THR A 41 -32.86 -30.88 -1.05
CA THR A 41 -33.93 -30.29 -1.86
C THR A 41 -35.20 -30.21 -1.05
N VAL A 42 -36.09 -29.30 -1.40
CA VAL A 42 -37.38 -29.12 -0.72
C VAL A 42 -38.47 -28.76 -1.71
N SER A 43 -39.71 -29.21 -1.48
CA SER A 43 -40.87 -28.67 -2.21
C SER A 43 -41.07 -27.22 -1.87
N LEU A 44 -41.29 -26.34 -2.90
CA LEU A 44 -41.51 -24.94 -2.68
C LEU A 44 -42.69 -24.62 -1.76
N SER A 45 -43.74 -25.47 -1.75
CA SER A 45 -44.89 -25.34 -0.85
C SER A 45 -44.52 -25.56 0.61
N LEU A 46 -43.48 -26.37 0.86
CA LEU A 46 -43.01 -26.70 2.22
C LEU A 46 -41.96 -25.68 2.75
N TRP A 47 -41.42 -24.80 1.90
CA TRP A 47 -40.39 -23.86 2.31
C TRP A 47 -40.93 -22.54 2.87
N ASP A 48 -40.42 -22.10 4.01
CA ASP A 48 -40.67 -20.76 4.55
C ASP A 48 -39.51 -19.84 4.23
N VAL A 49 -39.73 -18.88 3.33
CA VAL A 49 -38.70 -17.93 2.89
C VAL A 49 -38.32 -16.96 4.03
N LYS A 50 -39.27 -16.64 4.93
CA LYS A 50 -38.99 -15.72 6.06
C LYS A 50 -38.23 -16.42 7.19
N ALA A 51 -38.62 -17.65 7.52
CA ALA A 51 -37.95 -18.45 8.54
C ALA A 51 -36.69 -19.14 8.02
N ASN A 52 -36.44 -19.20 6.71
CA ASN A 52 -35.32 -19.91 6.05
C ASN A 52 -35.25 -21.41 6.43
N ARG A 53 -36.41 -22.07 6.51
CA ARG A 53 -36.56 -23.48 6.87
C ARG A 53 -37.88 -24.08 6.39
N ALA A 54 -38.04 -25.39 6.52
CA ALA A 54 -39.28 -26.06 6.16
C ALA A 54 -40.41 -25.76 7.13
N LYS A 55 -41.65 -25.57 6.60
CA LYS A 55 -42.86 -25.27 7.34
C LYS A 55 -43.48 -26.55 7.93
N GLY A 56 -44.27 -26.38 9.02
CA GLY A 56 -45.11 -27.40 9.58
C GLY A 56 -44.38 -28.41 10.46
N LYS A 57 -45.14 -29.49 10.85
CA LYS A 57 -44.70 -30.50 11.81
C LYS A 57 -44.62 -31.91 11.16
N SER A 58 -44.68 -31.98 9.82
CA SER A 58 -44.51 -33.26 9.11
C SER A 58 -43.15 -33.89 9.38
N GLU A 59 -43.03 -35.16 9.26
CA GLU A 59 -41.77 -35.89 9.44
C GLU A 59 -40.70 -35.36 8.47
N GLU A 60 -41.07 -35.15 7.19
CA GLU A 60 -40.18 -34.54 6.17
C GLU A 60 -39.65 -33.17 6.61
N ALA A 61 -40.53 -32.29 7.13
CA ALA A 61 -40.15 -30.97 7.59
C ALA A 61 -39.21 -31.03 8.81
N ARG A 62 -39.48 -31.95 9.76
CA ARG A 62 -38.63 -32.11 10.96
C ARG A 62 -37.26 -32.65 10.60
N THR A 63 -37.18 -33.69 9.78
CA THR A 63 -35.94 -34.30 9.35
C THR A 63 -35.08 -33.29 8.58
N LEU A 64 -35.68 -32.59 7.62
CA LEU A 64 -34.97 -31.57 6.84
C LEU A 64 -34.44 -30.42 7.73
N ASN A 65 -35.26 -29.91 8.65
CA ASN A 65 -34.83 -28.86 9.57
C ASN A 65 -33.69 -29.31 10.49
N GLN A 66 -33.75 -30.56 10.98
CA GLN A 66 -32.68 -31.15 11.79
C GLN A 66 -31.37 -31.28 11.01
N GLU A 67 -31.44 -31.69 9.75
CA GLU A 67 -30.26 -31.77 8.86
C GLU A 67 -29.65 -30.38 8.62
N LEU A 68 -30.49 -29.33 8.39
CA LEU A 68 -30.00 -27.95 8.25
C LEU A 68 -29.37 -27.41 9.53
N ASP A 69 -29.96 -27.74 10.70
CA ASP A 69 -29.41 -27.35 12.00
C ASP A 69 -28.07 -28.11 12.27
N ASN A 70 -27.93 -29.36 11.86
CA ASN A 70 -26.64 -30.10 11.93
C ASN A 70 -25.56 -29.46 11.04
N ILE A 71 -25.89 -29.08 9.81
CA ILE A 71 -24.97 -28.36 8.90
C ILE A 71 -24.54 -27.03 9.55
N LYS A 72 -25.49 -26.29 10.09
CA LYS A 72 -25.20 -25.01 10.76
C LYS A 72 -24.31 -25.22 11.99
N ALA A 73 -24.53 -26.24 12.79
CA ALA A 73 -23.70 -26.58 13.95
C ALA A 73 -22.26 -26.93 13.56
N GLN A 74 -22.08 -27.75 12.49
CA GLN A 74 -20.74 -28.04 11.96
C GLN A 74 -20.00 -26.81 11.49
N ILE A 75 -20.65 -25.95 10.70
CA ILE A 75 -20.07 -24.69 10.23
C ILE A 75 -19.71 -23.79 11.42
N THR A 76 -20.56 -23.71 12.45
CA THR A 76 -20.30 -22.94 13.67
C THR A 76 -19.08 -23.49 14.43
N LYS A 77 -18.91 -24.81 14.51
CA LYS A 77 -17.74 -25.44 15.12
C LYS A 77 -16.45 -25.07 14.38
N HIS A 78 -16.48 -25.10 13.04
CA HIS A 78 -15.33 -24.68 12.23
C HIS A 78 -15.03 -23.18 12.34
N TYR A 79 -16.06 -22.33 12.42
CA TYR A 79 -15.89 -20.90 12.68
C TYR A 79 -15.20 -20.65 14.03
N GLN A 80 -15.66 -21.28 15.11
CA GLN A 80 -15.04 -21.15 16.43
C GLN A 80 -13.60 -21.63 16.44
N TYR A 81 -13.32 -22.80 15.85
CA TYR A 81 -11.96 -23.31 15.73
C TYR A 81 -11.01 -22.29 15.05
N ILE A 82 -11.47 -21.65 13.95
CA ILE A 82 -10.66 -20.64 13.23
C ILE A 82 -10.47 -19.41 14.11
N CYS A 83 -11.51 -18.97 14.86
CA CYS A 83 -11.40 -17.83 15.78
C CYS A 83 -10.36 -18.08 16.89
N ASP A 84 -10.23 -19.32 17.34
CA ASP A 84 -9.35 -19.69 18.47
C ASP A 84 -7.87 -19.87 18.01
N HIS A 85 -7.66 -20.24 16.74
CA HIS A 85 -6.33 -20.63 16.24
C HIS A 85 -5.74 -19.68 15.21
N ASP A 86 -6.56 -18.85 14.55
CA ASP A 86 -6.14 -18.00 13.46
C ASP A 86 -6.34 -16.51 13.78
N SER A 87 -5.43 -15.68 13.28
CA SER A 87 -5.45 -14.24 13.52
C SER A 87 -6.64 -13.51 12.88
N PHE A 88 -7.33 -14.15 11.92
CA PHE A 88 -8.50 -13.57 11.26
C PHE A 88 -9.40 -14.66 10.65
N VAL A 89 -10.69 -14.34 10.48
CA VAL A 89 -11.73 -15.25 9.98
C VAL A 89 -12.46 -14.61 8.80
N THR A 90 -12.57 -15.34 7.66
CA THR A 90 -13.45 -15.01 6.54
C THR A 90 -14.48 -16.11 6.29
N ALA A 91 -15.57 -15.78 5.59
CA ALA A 91 -16.59 -16.76 5.22
C ALA A 91 -16.02 -17.89 4.36
N LYS A 92 -15.07 -17.56 3.44
CA LYS A 92 -14.41 -18.55 2.59
C LYS A 92 -13.56 -19.54 3.38
N LYS A 93 -12.79 -19.04 4.35
CA LYS A 93 -11.96 -19.87 5.23
C LYS A 93 -12.80 -20.86 6.03
N VAL A 94 -13.94 -20.40 6.56
CA VAL A 94 -14.90 -21.28 7.27
C VAL A 94 -15.48 -22.32 6.33
N TYR A 95 -15.88 -21.93 5.11
CA TYR A 95 -16.39 -22.86 4.12
C TYR A 95 -15.34 -23.89 3.70
N ASN A 96 -14.12 -23.47 3.36
CA ASN A 96 -13.05 -24.39 2.94
C ASN A 96 -12.79 -25.45 4.01
N ARG A 97 -12.71 -25.03 5.28
CA ARG A 97 -12.52 -25.97 6.38
C ARG A 97 -13.72 -26.93 6.56
N TYR A 98 -14.96 -26.43 6.46
CA TYR A 98 -16.17 -27.23 6.50
C TYR A 98 -16.23 -28.25 5.33
N ALA A 99 -15.85 -27.80 4.13
CA ALA A 99 -15.84 -28.64 2.93
C ALA A 99 -14.68 -29.64 2.85
N GLY A 100 -13.74 -29.60 3.83
CA GLY A 100 -12.56 -30.48 3.85
C GLY A 100 -11.47 -30.06 2.86
N PHE A 101 -11.56 -28.84 2.31
CA PHE A 101 -10.48 -28.28 1.50
C PHE A 101 -9.37 -27.80 2.44
N ALA A 102 -8.22 -28.48 2.42
CA ALA A 102 -7.05 -28.15 3.21
C ALA A 102 -6.24 -26.97 2.64
N GLU A 103 -6.85 -26.10 1.84
CA GLU A 103 -6.14 -24.93 1.32
C GLU A 103 -6.01 -23.85 2.41
N GLU A 104 -4.76 -23.48 2.69
CA GLU A 104 -4.45 -22.29 3.47
C GLU A 104 -5.10 -21.08 2.79
N CYS A 105 -6.03 -20.43 3.46
CA CYS A 105 -6.65 -19.23 2.94
C CYS A 105 -5.65 -18.07 3.07
N HIS A 106 -4.98 -17.76 1.99
CA HIS A 106 -4.05 -16.64 1.92
C HIS A 106 -4.82 -15.31 1.80
N THR A 107 -4.42 -14.30 2.57
CA THR A 107 -5.12 -13.02 2.60
C THR A 107 -4.23 -11.85 2.24
N LEU A 108 -4.89 -10.80 1.77
CA LEU A 108 -4.24 -9.60 1.27
C LEU A 108 -3.40 -8.90 2.34
N MET A 109 -3.95 -8.71 3.54
CA MET A 109 -3.26 -7.94 4.58
C MET A 109 -2.16 -8.75 5.28
N VAL A 110 -2.27 -10.09 5.30
CA VAL A 110 -1.18 -10.98 5.76
C VAL A 110 -0.03 -10.91 4.76
N LEU A 111 -0.30 -11.10 3.45
CA LEU A 111 0.72 -10.98 2.41
C LEU A 111 1.42 -9.61 2.46
N PHE A 112 0.65 -8.53 2.62
CA PHE A 112 1.24 -7.20 2.65
C PHE A 112 2.18 -7.02 3.85
N ARG A 113 1.80 -7.50 5.06
CA ARG A 113 2.68 -7.47 6.23
C ARG A 113 3.95 -8.27 6.03
N GLU A 114 3.86 -9.48 5.46
CA GLU A 114 5.05 -10.29 5.12
C GLU A 114 6.02 -9.51 4.22
N GLN A 115 5.48 -8.79 3.22
CA GLN A 115 6.31 -7.97 2.33
C GLN A 115 6.96 -6.79 3.05
N ILE A 116 6.24 -6.11 3.95
CA ILE A 116 6.78 -5.03 4.76
C ILE A 116 7.92 -5.52 5.65
N GLU A 117 7.76 -6.64 6.34
CA GLU A 117 8.82 -7.19 7.19
C GLU A 117 10.04 -7.65 6.36
N SER A 118 9.82 -8.33 5.23
CA SER A 118 10.89 -8.69 4.29
C SER A 118 11.66 -7.47 3.77
N TYR A 119 10.96 -6.34 3.54
CA TYR A 119 11.61 -5.09 3.13
C TYR A 119 12.44 -4.47 4.26
N LYS A 120 11.91 -4.50 5.48
CA LYS A 120 12.59 -3.99 6.68
C LYS A 120 13.93 -4.66 6.92
N GLU A 121 14.00 -5.99 6.79
CA GLU A 121 15.24 -6.77 6.93
C GLU A 121 16.32 -6.41 5.90
N LYS A 122 15.92 -5.84 4.76
CA LYS A 122 16.79 -5.49 3.64
C LYS A 122 17.19 -4.00 3.62
N ILE A 123 16.76 -3.21 4.61
CA ILE A 123 17.17 -1.80 4.74
C ILE A 123 18.70 -1.73 4.90
N GLY A 124 19.34 -0.86 4.11
CA GLY A 124 20.80 -0.75 4.04
C GLY A 124 21.51 -1.84 3.23
N LYS A 125 20.77 -2.89 2.80
CA LYS A 125 21.27 -3.98 1.96
C LYS A 125 20.59 -3.95 0.58
N GLY A 126 20.65 -2.79 -0.10
CA GLY A 126 20.02 -2.59 -1.41
C GLY A 126 18.56 -2.11 -1.36
N LYS A 127 17.98 -1.90 -0.19
CA LYS A 127 16.65 -1.30 -0.01
C LYS A 127 16.73 -0.02 0.82
N ALA A 128 16.00 1.01 0.39
CA ALA A 128 15.98 2.30 1.06
C ALA A 128 14.90 2.36 2.14
N GLU A 129 15.22 2.98 3.27
CA GLU A 129 14.27 3.28 4.37
C GLU A 129 13.02 4.03 3.86
N SER A 130 13.19 4.96 2.90
CA SER A 130 12.07 5.72 2.32
C SER A 130 11.05 4.82 1.61
N THR A 131 11.50 3.76 0.94
CA THR A 131 10.62 2.77 0.30
C THR A 131 9.85 1.96 1.34
N TYR A 132 10.52 1.53 2.41
CA TYR A 132 9.85 0.87 3.54
C TYR A 132 8.74 1.75 4.13
N ARG A 133 9.04 3.01 4.42
CA ARG A 133 8.03 3.97 4.93
C ARG A 133 6.86 4.16 3.96
N GLY A 134 7.14 4.16 2.66
CA GLY A 134 6.11 4.19 1.61
C GLY A 134 5.18 2.98 1.67
N LEU A 135 5.73 1.76 1.75
CA LEU A 135 4.94 0.53 1.87
C LEU A 135 4.07 0.51 3.14
N VAL A 136 4.60 0.99 4.28
CA VAL A 136 3.82 1.12 5.52
C VAL A 136 2.67 2.12 5.36
N ALA A 137 2.88 3.22 4.65
CA ALA A 137 1.82 4.19 4.37
C ALA A 137 0.74 3.61 3.44
N ASP A 138 1.13 2.84 2.43
CA ASP A 138 0.22 2.18 1.50
C ASP A 138 -0.62 1.11 2.23
N TYR A 139 0.00 0.32 3.12
CA TYR A 139 -0.69 -0.64 3.99
C TYR A 139 -1.77 0.04 4.84
N LYS A 140 -1.43 1.15 5.51
CA LYS A 140 -2.36 1.90 6.34
C LYS A 140 -3.53 2.47 5.53
N SER A 141 -3.26 2.95 4.33
CA SER A 141 -4.28 3.47 3.42
C SER A 141 -5.26 2.37 2.98
N LEU A 142 -4.74 1.20 2.61
CA LEU A 142 -5.55 0.06 2.19
C LEU A 142 -6.43 -0.46 3.35
N LEU A 143 -5.85 -0.59 4.53
CA LEU A 143 -6.59 -1.00 5.74
C LEU A 143 -7.72 0.00 6.08
N LEU A 144 -7.45 1.30 5.96
CA LEU A 144 -8.45 2.34 6.19
C LEU A 144 -9.61 2.24 5.18
N PHE A 145 -9.30 2.07 3.89
CA PHE A 145 -10.30 1.83 2.86
C PHE A 145 -11.17 0.62 3.17
N MET A 146 -10.54 -0.52 3.46
CA MET A 146 -11.26 -1.76 3.78
C MET A 146 -12.19 -1.59 4.98
N LYS A 147 -11.72 -0.92 6.04
CA LYS A 147 -12.54 -0.64 7.25
C LYS A 147 -13.68 0.32 6.98
N THR A 148 -13.43 1.41 6.28
CA THR A 148 -14.41 2.50 6.13
C THR A 148 -15.39 2.29 4.98
N LYS A 149 -14.94 1.72 3.86
CA LYS A 149 -15.75 1.54 2.66
C LYS A 149 -16.35 0.15 2.53
N LYS A 150 -15.59 -0.90 2.92
CA LYS A 150 -16.02 -2.28 2.77
C LYS A 150 -16.48 -2.92 4.09
N ASN A 151 -16.21 -2.28 5.23
CA ASN A 151 -16.49 -2.80 6.58
C ASN A 151 -15.87 -4.19 6.84
N ILE A 152 -14.65 -4.41 6.32
CA ILE A 152 -13.86 -5.63 6.52
C ILE A 152 -12.46 -5.25 7.00
N GLU A 153 -11.76 -6.18 7.68
CA GLU A 153 -10.38 -5.98 8.13
C GLU A 153 -9.35 -6.68 7.25
N ASP A 154 -9.75 -7.71 6.54
CA ASP A 154 -8.95 -8.46 5.58
C ASP A 154 -9.84 -9.12 4.53
N ILE A 155 -9.25 -9.63 3.43
CA ILE A 155 -9.95 -10.31 2.35
C ILE A 155 -9.08 -11.44 1.81
N ALA A 156 -9.71 -12.58 1.45
CA ALA A 156 -9.00 -13.66 0.78
C ALA A 156 -8.52 -13.21 -0.61
N ILE A 157 -7.30 -13.59 -0.96
CA ILE A 157 -6.67 -13.15 -2.23
C ILE A 157 -7.47 -13.66 -3.44
N ASP A 158 -8.06 -14.86 -3.36
CA ASP A 158 -8.89 -15.45 -4.40
C ASP A 158 -10.31 -14.85 -4.50
N GLU A 159 -10.71 -14.01 -3.53
CA GLU A 159 -11.96 -13.22 -3.57
C GLU A 159 -11.79 -11.81 -4.18
N LEU A 160 -10.56 -11.43 -4.52
CA LEU A 160 -10.27 -10.13 -5.10
C LEU A 160 -10.74 -10.06 -6.55
N GLU A 161 -11.60 -9.09 -6.85
CA GLU A 161 -12.09 -8.81 -8.18
C GLU A 161 -11.66 -7.41 -8.63
N LYS A 162 -11.76 -7.12 -9.94
CA LYS A 162 -11.47 -5.81 -10.51
C LYS A 162 -12.18 -4.66 -9.80
N SER A 163 -13.42 -4.88 -9.37
CA SER A 163 -14.22 -3.91 -8.61
C SER A 163 -13.55 -3.43 -7.32
N PHE A 164 -12.73 -4.28 -6.68
CA PHE A 164 -12.04 -3.90 -5.46
C PHE A 164 -11.00 -2.79 -5.70
N ILE A 165 -10.18 -2.91 -6.75
CA ILE A 165 -9.18 -1.89 -7.07
C ILE A 165 -9.81 -0.61 -7.64
N GLU A 166 -10.93 -0.72 -8.37
CA GLU A 166 -11.72 0.42 -8.86
C GLU A 166 -12.31 1.23 -7.70
N ASP A 167 -12.90 0.56 -6.72
CA ASP A 167 -13.44 1.19 -5.50
C ASP A 167 -12.33 1.82 -4.65
N TYR A 168 -11.17 1.16 -4.52
CA TYR A 168 -10.03 1.70 -3.79
C TYR A 168 -9.49 2.96 -4.46
N TYR A 169 -9.31 2.95 -5.77
CA TYR A 169 -8.85 4.12 -6.53
C TYR A 169 -9.83 5.29 -6.40
N THR A 170 -11.12 5.05 -6.59
CA THR A 170 -12.18 6.06 -6.45
C THR A 170 -12.24 6.64 -5.04
N TRP A 171 -12.13 5.78 -4.01
CA TRP A 171 -12.09 6.21 -2.62
C TRP A 171 -10.86 7.08 -2.31
N MET A 172 -9.69 6.72 -2.84
CA MET A 172 -8.47 7.51 -2.65
C MET A 172 -8.61 8.92 -3.21
N LEU A 173 -9.17 9.07 -4.41
CA LEU A 173 -9.34 10.39 -5.04
C LEU A 173 -10.45 11.21 -4.38
N GLY A 174 -11.60 10.59 -4.12
CA GLY A 174 -12.78 11.28 -3.60
C GLY A 174 -12.74 11.46 -2.09
N THR A 175 -12.81 10.37 -1.32
CA THR A 175 -12.99 10.42 0.14
C THR A 175 -11.69 10.75 0.88
N ALA A 176 -10.58 10.12 0.48
CA ALA A 176 -9.29 10.33 1.14
C ALA A 176 -8.54 11.57 0.63
N GLY A 177 -9.01 12.21 -0.45
CA GLY A 177 -8.43 13.45 -1.00
C GLY A 177 -6.98 13.32 -1.47
N ASN A 178 -6.55 12.12 -1.88
CA ASN A 178 -5.18 11.93 -2.36
C ASN A 178 -4.98 12.54 -3.75
N ALA A 179 -3.77 13.06 -4.01
CA ALA A 179 -3.38 13.41 -5.35
C ALA A 179 -3.36 12.18 -6.27
N ASN A 180 -3.70 12.37 -7.55
CA ASN A 180 -3.74 11.30 -8.56
C ASN A 180 -2.44 10.49 -8.61
N ALA A 181 -1.26 11.12 -8.59
CA ALA A 181 0.02 10.43 -8.57
C ALA A 181 0.22 9.52 -7.33
N THR A 182 -0.33 9.92 -6.17
CA THR A 182 -0.30 9.09 -4.94
C THR A 182 -1.23 7.88 -5.09
N ALA A 183 -2.43 8.09 -5.60
CA ALA A 183 -3.39 7.02 -5.87
C ALA A 183 -2.83 6.01 -6.89
N PHE A 184 -2.20 6.51 -7.98
CA PHE A 184 -1.51 5.69 -8.96
C PHE A 184 -0.42 4.80 -8.34
N ASN A 185 0.46 5.35 -7.50
CA ASN A 185 1.52 4.58 -6.85
C ASN A 185 0.96 3.49 -5.93
N ARG A 186 -0.09 3.79 -5.16
CA ARG A 186 -0.76 2.82 -4.28
C ARG A 186 -1.46 1.70 -5.04
N VAL A 187 -2.05 2.02 -6.19
CA VAL A 187 -2.59 1.02 -7.12
C VAL A 187 -1.48 0.08 -7.61
N ASN A 188 -0.32 0.62 -7.97
CA ASN A 188 0.81 -0.19 -8.40
C ASN A 188 1.34 -1.08 -7.26
N THR A 189 1.37 -0.61 -6.02
CA THR A 189 1.69 -1.43 -4.85
C THR A 189 0.71 -2.59 -4.71
N LEU A 190 -0.60 -2.34 -4.85
CA LEU A 190 -1.62 -3.39 -4.77
C LEU A 190 -1.49 -4.40 -5.93
N LYS A 191 -1.23 -3.94 -7.15
CA LYS A 191 -0.95 -4.83 -8.29
C LYS A 191 0.31 -5.67 -8.06
N TRP A 192 1.36 -5.08 -7.55
CA TRP A 192 2.60 -5.79 -7.20
C TRP A 192 2.36 -6.93 -6.20
N LEU A 193 1.53 -6.73 -5.18
CA LEU A 193 1.15 -7.79 -4.24
C LEU A 193 0.45 -8.96 -4.95
N MET A 194 -0.39 -8.68 -5.95
CA MET A 194 -1.05 -9.74 -6.72
C MET A 194 -0.08 -10.52 -7.60
N TYR A 195 0.96 -9.87 -8.15
CA TYR A 195 2.04 -10.59 -8.84
C TYR A 195 2.78 -11.54 -7.89
N ILE A 196 3.08 -11.11 -6.66
CA ILE A 196 3.70 -11.98 -5.66
C ILE A 196 2.78 -13.15 -5.31
N ALA A 197 1.48 -12.90 -5.14
CA ALA A 197 0.50 -13.97 -4.89
C ALA A 197 0.43 -14.98 -6.04
N GLN A 198 0.58 -14.51 -7.28
CA GLN A 198 0.62 -15.35 -8.46
C GLN A 198 1.93 -16.16 -8.54
N GLU A 199 3.08 -15.57 -8.25
CA GLU A 199 4.37 -16.26 -8.16
C GLU A 199 4.38 -17.35 -7.07
N LYS A 200 3.69 -17.10 -5.94
CA LYS A 200 3.49 -18.09 -4.87
C LYS A 200 2.47 -19.19 -5.23
N GLY A 201 1.81 -19.11 -6.40
CA GLY A 201 0.79 -20.04 -6.82
C GLY A 201 -0.58 -19.89 -6.15
N TRP A 202 -0.81 -18.80 -5.40
CA TRP A 202 -2.06 -18.50 -4.71
C TRP A 202 -3.16 -17.96 -5.62
N LEU A 203 -2.75 -17.42 -6.79
CA LEU A 203 -3.64 -16.94 -7.85
C LEU A 203 -3.27 -17.59 -9.19
N ARG A 204 -4.28 -18.03 -9.92
CA ARG A 204 -4.10 -18.47 -11.33
C ARG A 204 -4.05 -17.28 -12.28
N VAL A 205 -4.91 -16.30 -12.05
CA VAL A 205 -5.05 -15.10 -12.90
C VAL A 205 -4.98 -13.86 -12.01
N HIS A 206 -4.22 -12.88 -12.43
CA HIS A 206 -4.09 -11.62 -11.72
C HIS A 206 -5.40 -10.81 -11.83
N PRO A 207 -6.09 -10.49 -10.71
CA PRO A 207 -7.47 -9.96 -10.74
C PRO A 207 -7.57 -8.52 -11.27
N PHE A 208 -6.46 -7.78 -11.30
CA PHE A 208 -6.42 -6.36 -11.65
C PHE A 208 -5.76 -6.07 -13.00
N THR A 209 -5.55 -7.08 -13.85
CA THR A 209 -4.86 -6.91 -15.14
C THR A 209 -5.57 -5.90 -16.04
N SER A 210 -6.91 -5.93 -16.07
CA SER A 210 -7.72 -5.03 -16.92
C SER A 210 -8.00 -3.66 -16.31
N PHE A 211 -7.48 -3.35 -15.11
CA PHE A 211 -7.59 -2.03 -14.51
C PHE A 211 -6.42 -1.16 -14.92
N GLU A 212 -6.71 -0.02 -15.54
CA GLU A 212 -5.71 0.97 -15.93
C GLU A 212 -5.98 2.31 -15.27
N CYS A 213 -4.95 2.95 -14.80
CA CYS A 213 -4.95 4.35 -14.40
C CYS A 213 -3.65 4.99 -14.84
N LYS A 214 -3.68 6.31 -15.04
CA LYS A 214 -2.50 7.06 -15.49
C LYS A 214 -2.17 8.14 -14.46
N PRO A 215 -0.88 8.35 -14.15
CA PRO A 215 -0.50 9.43 -13.26
C PRO A 215 -0.64 10.76 -13.99
N GLU A 216 -1.28 11.72 -13.32
CA GLU A 216 -1.30 13.10 -13.78
C GLU A 216 -0.11 13.85 -13.16
N TYR A 217 0.86 14.21 -13.97
CA TYR A 217 1.98 15.02 -13.55
C TYR A 217 1.68 16.50 -13.78
N LYS A 218 1.64 17.28 -12.71
CA LYS A 218 1.65 18.73 -12.85
C LYS A 218 2.98 19.15 -13.45
N LYS A 219 2.95 19.96 -14.51
CA LYS A 219 4.16 20.60 -15.03
C LYS A 219 4.77 21.41 -13.89
N ARG A 220 6.04 21.14 -13.59
CA ARG A 220 6.80 21.94 -12.63
C ARG A 220 7.39 23.14 -13.38
N SER A 221 7.29 24.31 -12.79
CA SER A 221 8.02 25.49 -13.24
C SER A 221 9.50 25.35 -12.88
N PHE A 222 10.32 26.13 -13.50
CA PHE A 222 11.74 26.32 -13.20
C PHE A 222 11.98 27.80 -12.94
N LEU A 223 13.07 28.11 -12.26
CA LEU A 223 13.49 29.50 -12.04
C LEU A 223 14.02 30.10 -13.32
N THR A 224 13.58 31.32 -13.63
CA THR A 224 14.21 32.13 -14.68
C THR A 224 15.55 32.69 -14.18
N GLU A 225 16.36 33.19 -15.12
CA GLU A 225 17.64 33.86 -14.77
C GLU A 225 17.42 35.03 -13.80
N GLU A 226 16.41 35.86 -14.05
CA GLU A 226 16.07 37.00 -13.19
C GLU A 226 15.63 36.57 -11.78
N GLU A 227 14.89 35.48 -11.69
CA GLU A 227 14.49 34.92 -10.38
C GLU A 227 15.70 34.38 -9.63
N LEU A 228 16.59 33.66 -10.32
CA LEU A 228 17.84 33.15 -9.75
C LEU A 228 18.72 34.30 -9.24
N GLN A 229 18.89 35.37 -10.03
CA GLN A 229 19.66 36.57 -9.65
C GLN A 229 19.05 37.23 -8.41
N ARG A 230 17.72 37.32 -8.31
CA ARG A 230 17.05 37.84 -7.10
C ARG A 230 17.37 37.00 -5.87
N ILE A 231 17.38 35.67 -5.98
CA ILE A 231 17.73 34.77 -4.87
C ILE A 231 19.21 34.95 -4.46
N ILE A 232 20.11 35.12 -5.40
CA ILE A 232 21.53 35.36 -5.14
C ILE A 232 21.71 36.62 -4.30
N HIS A 233 21.05 37.73 -4.67
CA HIS A 233 21.28 39.07 -4.11
C HIS A 233 20.31 39.43 -2.98
N VAL A 234 19.34 38.57 -2.62
CA VAL A 234 18.39 38.88 -1.55
C VAL A 234 19.12 39.06 -0.21
N ASP A 235 18.82 40.18 0.47
CA ASP A 235 19.30 40.36 1.84
C ASP A 235 18.50 39.57 2.84
N LEU A 236 19.17 38.64 3.53
CA LEU A 236 18.59 37.75 4.48
C LEU A 236 19.10 38.03 5.89
N LYS A 237 18.18 38.37 6.79
CA LYS A 237 18.47 38.72 8.19
C LYS A 237 19.15 37.61 8.96
N TYR A 238 18.67 36.37 8.82
CA TYR A 238 19.09 35.25 9.64
C TYR A 238 20.18 34.41 8.97
N LYS A 239 21.20 34.02 9.72
CA LYS A 239 22.31 33.15 9.28
C LYS A 239 21.77 31.84 8.64
N ARG A 240 20.77 31.21 9.28
CA ARG A 240 20.14 29.99 8.79
C ARG A 240 19.53 30.15 7.38
N GLN A 241 18.87 31.28 7.10
CA GLN A 241 18.31 31.54 5.77
C GLN A 241 19.41 31.68 4.73
N ARG A 242 20.49 32.39 5.05
CA ARG A 242 21.66 32.51 4.18
C ARG A 242 22.29 31.15 3.87
N THR A 243 22.47 30.31 4.87
CA THR A 243 22.97 28.93 4.69
C THR A 243 22.05 28.11 3.79
N MET A 244 20.72 28.17 4.00
CA MET A 244 19.76 27.44 3.16
C MET A 244 19.74 27.95 1.72
N ARG A 245 19.83 29.27 1.50
CA ARG A 245 19.97 29.87 0.18
C ARG A 245 21.23 29.37 -0.52
N ASP A 246 22.38 29.43 0.14
CA ASP A 246 23.67 29.01 -0.43
C ASP A 246 23.65 27.52 -0.85
N MET A 247 23.12 26.66 -0.01
CA MET A 247 22.92 25.23 -0.35
C MET A 247 21.97 25.04 -1.54
N PHE A 248 20.89 25.80 -1.61
CA PHE A 248 19.97 25.78 -2.72
C PHE A 248 20.63 26.23 -4.03
N LEU A 249 21.38 27.33 -3.99
CA LEU A 249 22.16 27.83 -5.14
C LEU A 249 23.18 26.78 -5.59
N PHE A 250 23.89 26.15 -4.67
CA PHE A 250 24.82 25.08 -5.01
C PHE A 250 24.11 23.93 -5.73
N MET A 251 22.92 23.51 -5.28
CA MET A 251 22.11 22.52 -5.99
C MET A 251 21.67 22.99 -7.38
N CYS A 252 21.32 24.26 -7.55
CA CYS A 252 20.97 24.81 -8.86
C CYS A 252 22.14 24.74 -9.85
N PHE A 253 23.37 25.05 -9.42
CA PHE A 253 24.56 25.08 -10.27
C PHE A 253 25.21 23.70 -10.49
N THR A 254 24.89 22.70 -9.66
CA THR A 254 25.48 21.35 -9.76
C THR A 254 24.50 20.28 -10.21
N GLY A 255 23.19 20.55 -10.11
CA GLY A 255 22.14 19.56 -10.37
C GLY A 255 22.08 18.43 -9.33
N LEU A 256 22.74 18.59 -8.17
CA LEU A 256 22.66 17.63 -7.10
C LEU A 256 21.28 17.60 -6.44
N ALA A 257 20.83 16.41 -6.05
CA ALA A 257 19.67 16.27 -5.18
C ALA A 257 20.06 16.53 -3.72
N TYR A 258 19.08 16.84 -2.88
CA TYR A 258 19.31 17.09 -1.45
C TYR A 258 20.10 16.00 -0.74
N ALA A 259 19.79 14.74 -1.00
CA ALA A 259 20.50 13.61 -0.38
C ALA A 259 21.98 13.56 -0.79
N ASP A 260 22.27 13.88 -2.06
CA ASP A 260 23.63 13.91 -2.59
C ASP A 260 24.40 15.11 -1.99
N LEU A 261 23.76 16.31 -1.92
CA LEU A 261 24.33 17.49 -1.26
C LEU A 261 24.72 17.21 0.21
N LYS A 262 23.88 16.46 0.93
CA LYS A 262 24.12 16.11 2.33
C LYS A 262 25.35 15.20 2.50
N ALA A 263 25.64 14.40 1.49
CA ALA A 263 26.69 13.37 1.55
C ALA A 263 28.04 13.83 0.98
N ILE A 264 28.11 14.98 0.29
CA ILE A 264 29.38 15.42 -0.29
C ILE A 264 30.39 15.84 0.78
N THR A 265 31.62 15.38 0.58
CA THR A 265 32.78 15.72 1.38
C THR A 265 33.81 16.47 0.54
N TYR A 266 34.82 17.03 1.18
CA TYR A 266 35.93 17.67 0.45
C TYR A 266 36.71 16.69 -0.44
N ASP A 267 36.70 15.39 -0.12
CA ASP A 267 37.33 14.34 -0.95
C ASP A 267 36.61 14.13 -2.30
N ASN A 268 35.38 14.61 -2.44
CA ASN A 268 34.67 14.56 -3.71
C ASN A 268 35.07 15.69 -4.68
N ILE A 269 35.95 16.64 -4.24
CA ILE A 269 36.36 17.79 -5.01
C ILE A 269 37.75 17.55 -5.56
N HIS A 270 37.90 17.56 -6.89
CA HIS A 270 39.15 17.27 -7.59
C HIS A 270 39.52 18.43 -8.49
N THR A 271 40.82 18.71 -8.60
CA THR A 271 41.37 19.68 -9.56
C THR A 271 42.11 18.93 -10.66
N ASP A 272 41.79 19.22 -11.92
CA ASP A 272 42.49 18.67 -13.06
C ASP A 272 43.83 19.38 -13.36
N SER A 273 44.57 18.88 -14.33
CA SER A 273 45.87 19.47 -14.73
C SER A 273 45.76 20.83 -15.38
N GLU A 274 44.56 21.23 -15.80
CA GLU A 274 44.29 22.54 -16.44
C GLU A 274 43.74 23.58 -15.44
N GLY A 275 43.62 23.19 -14.15
CA GLY A 275 43.09 24.04 -13.09
C GLY A 275 41.58 24.01 -12.99
N GLY A 276 40.90 23.16 -13.73
CA GLY A 276 39.45 22.92 -13.61
C GLY A 276 39.08 22.22 -12.34
N THR A 277 38.07 22.68 -11.65
CA THR A 277 37.56 22.03 -10.43
C THR A 277 36.33 21.21 -10.73
N TRP A 278 36.31 19.96 -10.25
CA TRP A 278 35.29 18.95 -10.54
C TRP A 278 34.75 18.38 -9.24
N LEU A 279 33.45 18.11 -9.23
CA LEU A 279 32.77 17.37 -8.17
C LEU A 279 32.44 15.97 -8.68
N MET A 280 32.96 14.94 -8.03
CA MET A 280 32.82 13.54 -8.42
C MET A 280 32.21 12.73 -7.27
N GLY A 281 31.25 11.86 -7.58
CA GLY A 281 30.62 11.03 -6.57
C GLY A 281 29.60 10.06 -7.16
N ASN A 282 28.84 9.44 -6.30
CA ASN A 282 27.75 8.53 -6.67
C ASN A 282 26.42 9.02 -6.11
N ARG A 283 25.37 8.96 -6.92
CA ARG A 283 24.01 9.27 -6.48
C ARG A 283 23.57 8.36 -5.35
N ILE A 284 23.19 8.90 -4.21
CA ILE A 284 22.71 8.13 -3.04
C ILE A 284 21.50 7.25 -3.41
N LYS A 285 20.60 7.75 -4.26
CA LYS A 285 19.37 7.04 -4.64
C LYS A 285 19.62 5.84 -5.57
N THR A 286 20.58 5.93 -6.47
CA THR A 286 20.73 4.97 -7.59
C THR A 286 22.10 4.34 -7.68
N GLY A 287 23.11 4.83 -6.94
CA GLY A 287 24.49 4.41 -7.05
C GLY A 287 25.21 4.85 -8.33
N VAL A 288 24.52 5.58 -9.22
CA VAL A 288 25.11 6.03 -10.51
C VAL A 288 26.13 7.12 -10.25
N ALA A 289 27.32 6.97 -10.83
CA ALA A 289 28.38 7.96 -10.76
C ALA A 289 27.96 9.28 -11.43
N TYR A 290 28.39 10.39 -10.86
CA TYR A 290 28.29 11.71 -11.48
C TYR A 290 29.64 12.43 -11.46
N VAL A 291 29.87 13.24 -12.49
CA VAL A 291 31.02 14.12 -12.65
C VAL A 291 30.49 15.48 -13.10
N VAL A 292 30.71 16.51 -12.30
CA VAL A 292 30.20 17.87 -12.54
C VAL A 292 31.36 18.85 -12.49
N LYS A 293 31.59 19.59 -13.59
CA LYS A 293 32.53 20.73 -13.58
C LYS A 293 31.93 21.87 -12.76
N LEU A 294 32.65 22.31 -11.77
CA LEU A 294 32.17 23.37 -10.88
C LEU A 294 32.36 24.76 -11.53
N LEU A 295 31.29 25.51 -11.50
CA LEU A 295 31.31 26.92 -11.89
C LEU A 295 31.94 27.79 -10.76
N PRO A 296 32.49 28.97 -11.06
CA PRO A 296 33.12 29.82 -10.04
C PRO A 296 32.26 30.06 -8.80
N ILE A 297 30.98 30.34 -9.00
CA ILE A 297 30.04 30.55 -7.90
C ILE A 297 29.89 29.31 -6.99
N ALA A 298 29.92 28.11 -7.55
CA ALA A 298 29.87 26.88 -6.77
C ALA A 298 31.15 26.63 -5.98
N ILE A 299 32.31 27.00 -6.54
CA ILE A 299 33.62 26.99 -5.86
C ILE A 299 33.61 27.97 -4.68
N GLU A 300 33.17 29.20 -4.91
CA GLU A 300 33.05 30.23 -3.85
C GLU A 300 32.16 29.74 -2.70
N LEU A 301 31.05 29.05 -2.99
CA LEU A 301 30.19 28.51 -1.98
C LEU A 301 30.89 27.40 -1.17
N ILE A 302 31.68 26.52 -1.79
CA ILE A 302 32.46 25.49 -1.11
C ILE A 302 33.48 26.15 -0.16
N GLU A 303 34.27 27.14 -0.66
CA GLU A 303 35.29 27.81 0.13
C GLU A 303 34.70 28.59 1.30
N LYS A 304 33.51 29.18 1.12
CA LYS A 304 32.79 29.88 2.20
C LYS A 304 32.48 28.99 3.39
N TYR A 305 32.28 27.69 3.16
CA TYR A 305 31.99 26.70 4.23
C TYR A 305 33.21 25.89 4.67
N ARG A 306 34.38 26.15 4.11
CA ARG A 306 35.64 25.51 4.52
C ARG A 306 36.03 26.02 5.90
N GLY A 307 36.24 25.07 6.84
CA GLY A 307 36.64 25.41 8.22
C GLY A 307 35.53 26.03 9.09
N VAL A 308 34.29 26.06 8.62
CA VAL A 308 33.16 26.54 9.43
C VAL A 308 32.67 25.39 10.32
N ASP A 309 32.79 25.60 11.63
CA ASP A 309 32.38 24.62 12.67
C ASP A 309 30.87 24.73 12.95
N GLU A 310 30.07 24.54 11.94
CA GLU A 310 28.62 24.44 12.08
C GLU A 310 28.22 22.96 12.20
N LYS A 311 26.96 22.69 12.64
CA LYS A 311 26.39 21.33 12.79
C LYS A 311 26.40 20.58 11.45
N LYS A 312 27.56 20.06 11.07
CA LYS A 312 27.75 19.11 9.98
C LYS A 312 27.56 17.69 10.50
N ASP A 313 27.08 16.78 9.65
CA ASP A 313 26.97 15.36 10.01
C ASP A 313 28.36 14.72 10.27
N SER A 314 29.40 15.25 9.61
CA SER A 314 30.81 14.93 9.79
C SER A 314 31.67 16.17 9.52
N PRO A 315 32.84 16.35 10.14
CA PRO A 315 33.78 17.42 9.86
C PRO A 315 34.20 17.52 8.38
N ASP A 316 34.20 16.39 7.67
CA ASP A 316 34.59 16.28 6.27
C ASP A 316 33.48 16.73 5.31
N CYS A 317 32.22 16.85 5.76
CA CYS A 317 31.14 17.34 4.93
C CYS A 317 31.35 18.79 4.51
N VAL A 318 31.01 19.11 3.26
CA VAL A 318 31.14 20.48 2.71
C VAL A 318 30.14 21.41 3.37
N PHE A 319 28.85 21.02 3.46
CA PHE A 319 27.77 21.87 3.93
C PHE A 319 27.14 21.38 5.24
N PRO A 320 26.64 22.30 6.08
CA PRO A 320 25.88 21.98 7.29
C PRO A 320 24.40 21.68 6.94
N VAL A 321 24.15 20.56 6.29
CA VAL A 321 22.82 20.18 5.78
C VAL A 321 21.93 19.67 6.90
N GLY A 322 20.89 20.42 7.25
CA GLY A 322 19.89 20.02 8.26
C GLY A 322 18.83 19.06 7.71
N GLU A 323 17.70 18.96 8.40
CA GLU A 323 16.55 18.15 7.97
C GLU A 323 15.90 18.72 6.69
N TYR A 324 15.47 17.83 5.77
CA TYR A 324 14.86 18.19 4.49
C TYR A 324 13.66 19.16 4.63
N ASN A 325 12.75 18.85 5.56
CA ASN A 325 11.57 19.68 5.78
C ASN A 325 11.94 21.09 6.24
N THR A 326 12.99 21.22 7.03
CA THR A 326 13.52 22.47 7.52
C THR A 326 14.09 23.33 6.39
N MET A 327 14.83 22.73 5.48
CA MET A 327 15.35 23.39 4.28
C MET A 327 14.22 23.87 3.39
N PHE A 328 13.26 22.98 3.09
CA PHE A 328 12.12 23.30 2.24
C PHE A 328 11.27 24.47 2.79
N LEU A 329 10.98 24.47 4.10
CA LEU A 329 10.23 25.54 4.76
C LEU A 329 11.01 26.87 4.73
N SER A 330 12.33 26.82 4.91
CA SER A 330 13.17 28.02 4.86
C SER A 330 13.21 28.64 3.45
N LEU A 331 13.28 27.82 2.40
CA LEU A 331 13.25 28.29 1.01
C LEU A 331 11.89 28.91 0.61
N ARG A 332 10.81 28.58 1.29
CA ARG A 332 9.49 29.23 1.05
C ARG A 332 9.43 30.68 1.54
N ILE A 333 10.36 31.09 2.39
CA ILE A 333 10.42 32.43 2.99
C ILE A 333 11.40 33.31 2.20
N ILE A 334 12.30 32.74 1.43
CA ILE A 334 13.21 33.39 0.50
C ILE A 334 12.49 33.66 -0.81
#